data_2b7e89264c18b0409fa424b130bfa19a
#
_entry.id   2b7e89264c18b0409fa424b130bfa19a
#
_cell.length_a   1.000
_cell.length_b   1.000
_cell.length_c   1.000
_cell.angle_alpha   90.00
_cell.angle_beta   90.00
_cell.angle_gamma   90.00
#
_symmetry.space_group_name_H-M   'P 1'
#
loop_
_entity.id
_entity.type
_entity.pdbx_description
1 polymer ?
#
loop_
_entity_poly.entity_id
_entity_poly.type
_entity_poly.pdbx_seq_one_letter_code
_entity_poly.pdbx_strand_id
1 'polypeptide(L)'
;MGRAATATCSCGFTESIVLGGTRASHLTNYRYPHLCYECNSVFSGNLYQSEIVCSDCGSSDTKSYEEPTLRQPSKPSDLEVEYSGSMFLGRSSVLESRRDGPGGIFSNVWRWLVSISVKPRVVSKYRELTLYKGGYSCPKCKTFSLSFATTAFFD
;
A
#
# COMPACT_ATOMS: atom_id res chain seq x y z
N MET A 1 -4.04 -6.26 -10.37
CA MET A 1 -4.01 -7.73 -10.31
C MET A 1 -3.97 -8.16 -8.86
N GLY A 2 -4.96 -8.92 -8.43
CA GLY A 2 -5.02 -9.49 -7.10
C GLY A 2 -4.23 -10.80 -7.00
N ARG A 3 -3.78 -11.12 -5.81
CA ARG A 3 -3.06 -12.36 -5.52
C ARG A 3 -3.66 -13.01 -4.28
N ALA A 4 -3.83 -14.33 -4.31
CA ALA A 4 -4.01 -15.11 -3.11
C ALA A 4 -2.63 -15.47 -2.55
N ALA A 5 -2.47 -15.35 -1.26
CA ALA A 5 -1.26 -15.75 -0.56
C ALA A 5 -1.61 -16.52 0.71
N THR A 6 -0.68 -17.33 1.18
CA THR A 6 -0.82 -18.05 2.43
C THR A 6 0.22 -17.53 3.42
N ALA A 7 -0.22 -17.16 4.60
CA ALA A 7 0.63 -16.85 5.73
C ALA A 7 0.90 -18.14 6.51
N THR A 8 2.15 -18.53 6.67
CA THR A 8 2.56 -19.76 7.37
C THR A 8 3.63 -19.49 8.41
N CYS A 9 3.62 -20.26 9.48
CA CYS A 9 4.61 -20.19 10.54
C CYS A 9 5.05 -21.57 10.99
N SER A 10 6.29 -21.71 11.43
CA SER A 10 6.85 -22.97 11.97
C SER A 10 6.09 -23.51 13.19
N CYS A 11 5.30 -22.68 13.89
CA CYS A 11 4.44 -23.12 14.99
C CYS A 11 3.13 -23.81 14.54
N GLY A 12 2.93 -24.02 13.23
CA GLY A 12 1.73 -24.61 12.64
C GLY A 12 0.60 -23.59 12.39
N PHE A 13 0.84 -22.30 12.54
CA PHE A 13 -0.13 -21.27 12.12
C PHE A 13 -0.20 -21.22 10.59
N THR A 14 -1.41 -21.19 10.05
CA THR A 14 -1.66 -21.08 8.59
C THR A 14 -2.95 -20.31 8.36
N GLU A 15 -2.89 -19.28 7.52
CA GLU A 15 -4.03 -18.45 7.10
C GLU A 15 -3.95 -18.08 5.63
N SER A 16 -5.10 -18.04 4.97
CA SER A 16 -5.20 -17.60 3.58
C SER A 16 -5.60 -16.14 3.50
N ILE A 17 -4.86 -15.36 2.72
CA ILE A 17 -5.07 -13.92 2.56
C ILE A 17 -5.15 -13.52 1.09
N VAL A 18 -5.74 -12.35 0.85
CA VAL A 18 -5.81 -11.72 -0.46
C VAL A 18 -4.97 -10.45 -0.45
N LEU A 19 -4.16 -10.25 -1.48
CA LEU A 19 -3.28 -9.10 -1.69
C LEU A 19 -3.73 -8.31 -2.92
N GLY A 20 -3.66 -6.98 -2.84
CA GLY A 20 -3.99 -6.09 -3.93
C GLY A 20 -5.49 -6.00 -4.24
N GLY A 21 -5.83 -5.62 -5.45
CA GLY A 21 -7.19 -5.49 -5.96
C GLY A 21 -7.33 -6.01 -7.38
N THR A 22 -8.56 -6.26 -7.82
CA THR A 22 -8.85 -6.61 -9.22
C THR A 22 -8.76 -5.37 -10.12
N ARG A 23 -8.68 -5.56 -11.44
CA ARG A 23 -8.73 -4.43 -12.40
C ARG A 23 -9.95 -3.54 -12.22
N ALA A 24 -11.10 -4.14 -11.92
CA ALA A 24 -12.35 -3.40 -11.74
C ALA A 24 -12.41 -2.63 -10.41
N SER A 25 -11.72 -3.08 -9.38
CA SER A 25 -11.83 -2.53 -8.02
C SER A 25 -10.56 -1.89 -7.46
N HIS A 26 -9.47 -1.80 -8.24
CA HIS A 26 -8.16 -1.31 -7.76
C HIS A 26 -8.16 0.13 -7.21
N LEU A 27 -9.19 0.93 -7.55
CA LEU A 27 -9.35 2.30 -7.05
C LEU A 27 -10.18 2.41 -5.77
N THR A 28 -10.82 1.33 -5.32
CA THR A 28 -11.72 1.31 -4.17
C THR A 28 -11.46 0.16 -3.21
N ASN A 29 -10.76 -0.86 -3.67
CA ASN A 29 -10.48 -2.06 -2.89
C ASN A 29 -9.04 -2.52 -3.15
N TYR A 30 -8.17 -2.23 -2.20
CA TYR A 30 -6.80 -2.70 -2.20
C TYR A 30 -6.50 -3.39 -0.88
N ARG A 31 -6.36 -4.70 -0.93
CA ARG A 31 -6.22 -5.55 0.26
C ARG A 31 -4.76 -5.77 0.62
N TYR A 32 -4.50 -5.69 1.91
CA TYR A 32 -3.17 -5.90 2.49
C TYR A 32 -3.29 -6.68 3.80
N PRO A 33 -2.29 -7.48 4.19
CA PRO A 33 -2.38 -8.30 5.39
C PRO A 33 -2.36 -7.44 6.68
N HIS A 34 -3.24 -7.76 7.59
CA HIS A 34 -3.37 -7.16 8.92
C HIS A 34 -3.37 -8.24 9.99
N LEU A 35 -2.79 -7.90 11.13
CA LEU A 35 -2.86 -8.65 12.37
C LEU A 35 -4.01 -8.10 13.21
N CYS A 36 -4.88 -8.95 13.72
CA CYS A 36 -5.82 -8.62 14.78
C CYS A 36 -5.22 -9.03 16.13
N TYR A 37 -5.15 -8.10 17.06
CA TYR A 37 -4.62 -8.39 18.40
C TYR A 37 -5.63 -9.09 19.30
N GLU A 38 -6.93 -8.90 19.05
CA GLU A 38 -7.99 -9.48 19.86
C GLU A 38 -8.14 -10.99 19.63
N CYS A 39 -8.32 -11.41 18.36
CA CYS A 39 -8.49 -12.84 18.04
C CYS A 39 -7.21 -13.52 17.55
N ASN A 40 -6.10 -12.79 17.45
CA ASN A 40 -4.81 -13.28 16.96
C ASN A 40 -4.89 -13.93 15.56
N SER A 41 -5.71 -13.39 14.66
CA SER A 41 -5.81 -13.82 13.28
C SER A 41 -5.03 -12.90 12.33
N VAL A 42 -4.70 -13.41 11.15
CA VAL A 42 -4.18 -12.63 10.02
C VAL A 42 -5.28 -12.55 8.97
N PHE A 43 -5.66 -11.36 8.56
CA PHE A 43 -6.74 -11.15 7.60
C PHE A 43 -6.38 -10.10 6.55
N SER A 44 -7.18 -9.98 5.50
CA SER A 44 -6.98 -9.03 4.40
C SER A 44 -7.81 -7.76 4.63
N GLY A 45 -7.18 -6.70 5.15
CA GLY A 45 -7.82 -5.40 5.33
C GLY A 45 -7.81 -4.57 4.06
N ASN A 46 -8.89 -3.80 3.79
CA ASN A 46 -8.96 -2.89 2.67
C ASN A 46 -8.37 -1.52 3.04
N LEU A 47 -7.24 -1.15 2.46
CA LEU A 47 -6.50 0.08 2.77
C LEU A 47 -7.23 1.39 2.36
N TYR A 48 -8.32 1.31 1.60
CA TYR A 48 -9.16 2.49 1.30
C TYR A 48 -10.17 2.80 2.39
N GLN A 49 -10.38 1.90 3.34
CA GLN A 49 -11.24 2.16 4.50
C GLN A 49 -10.50 3.02 5.52
N SER A 50 -11.22 3.96 6.13
CA SER A 50 -10.69 4.82 7.19
C SER A 50 -10.42 4.05 8.48
N GLU A 51 -11.20 3.00 8.73
CA GLU A 51 -11.07 2.09 9.85
C GLU A 51 -11.09 0.65 9.33
N ILE A 52 -10.07 -0.11 9.68
CA ILE A 52 -9.94 -1.50 9.25
C ILE A 52 -10.32 -2.39 10.44
N VAL A 53 -11.44 -3.07 10.30
CA VAL A 53 -11.96 -4.00 11.31
C VAL A 53 -11.64 -5.44 10.91
N CYS A 54 -11.38 -6.27 11.91
CA CYS A 54 -11.15 -7.70 11.71
C CYS A 54 -12.40 -8.38 11.16
N SER A 55 -12.23 -9.19 10.10
CA SER A 55 -13.33 -9.96 9.51
C SER A 55 -13.90 -11.05 10.43
N ASP A 56 -13.09 -11.52 11.40
CA ASP A 56 -13.43 -12.69 12.22
C ASP A 56 -14.12 -12.29 13.53
N CYS A 57 -13.66 -11.20 14.18
CA CYS A 57 -14.18 -10.78 15.48
C CYS A 57 -14.77 -9.36 15.50
N GLY A 58 -14.65 -8.58 14.40
CA GLY A 58 -15.15 -7.21 14.32
C GLY A 58 -14.35 -6.18 15.12
N SER A 59 -13.21 -6.55 15.71
CA SER A 59 -12.35 -5.63 16.45
C SER A 59 -11.63 -4.66 15.53
N SER A 60 -11.49 -3.41 15.95
CA SER A 60 -10.65 -2.39 15.29
C SER A 60 -9.20 -2.37 15.81
N ASP A 61 -8.87 -3.20 16.83
CA ASP A 61 -7.48 -3.34 17.30
C ASP A 61 -6.67 -4.19 16.31
N THR A 62 -6.38 -3.57 15.19
CA THR A 62 -5.70 -4.21 14.05
C THR A 62 -4.48 -3.43 13.63
N LYS A 63 -3.48 -4.12 13.08
CA LYS A 63 -2.24 -3.52 12.62
C LYS A 63 -1.79 -4.08 11.29
N SER A 64 -1.41 -3.20 10.37
CA SER A 64 -0.88 -3.61 9.06
C SER A 64 0.50 -4.23 9.18
N TYR A 65 0.77 -5.30 8.43
CA TYR A 65 2.11 -5.88 8.32
C TYR A 65 3.13 -5.01 7.54
N GLU A 66 2.70 -3.86 7.04
CA GLU A 66 3.59 -2.80 6.56
C GLU A 66 4.38 -2.15 7.70
N GLU A 67 3.82 -2.16 8.92
CA GLU A 67 4.46 -1.51 10.07
C GLU A 67 5.75 -2.20 10.51
N PRO A 68 6.82 -1.41 10.76
CA PRO A 68 8.11 -1.94 11.16
C PRO A 68 8.06 -2.77 12.46
N THR A 69 7.10 -2.49 13.34
CA THR A 69 6.93 -3.20 14.63
C THR A 69 6.54 -4.67 14.48
N LEU A 70 5.90 -5.02 13.35
CA LEU A 70 5.51 -6.40 13.04
C LEU A 70 6.54 -7.14 12.19
N ARG A 71 7.68 -6.52 11.91
CA ARG A 71 8.75 -7.11 11.11
C ARG A 71 10.07 -7.18 11.89
N GLN A 72 10.82 -8.24 11.67
CA GLN A 72 12.18 -8.35 12.22
C GLN A 72 13.04 -7.21 11.69
N PRO A 73 13.83 -6.53 12.55
CA PRO A 73 14.76 -5.50 12.13
C PRO A 73 15.89 -6.14 11.31
N SER A 74 15.79 -6.10 10.02
CA SER A 74 16.78 -6.60 9.05
C SER A 74 17.02 -5.55 7.98
N LYS A 75 18.19 -5.62 7.33
CA LYS A 75 18.46 -4.71 6.20
C LYS A 75 17.52 -5.05 5.04
N PRO A 76 16.91 -4.06 4.38
CA PRO A 76 16.00 -4.31 3.25
C PRO A 76 16.64 -5.10 2.11
N SER A 77 17.97 -4.98 1.93
CA SER A 77 18.75 -5.72 0.93
C SER A 77 18.76 -7.24 1.14
N ASP A 78 18.50 -7.70 2.36
CA ASP A 78 18.63 -9.11 2.73
C ASP A 78 17.25 -9.83 2.69
N LEU A 79 16.20 -9.10 2.33
CA LEU A 79 14.84 -9.59 2.34
C LEU A 79 14.34 -9.86 0.91
N GLU A 80 13.90 -11.09 0.68
CA GLU A 80 13.23 -11.47 -0.57
C GLU A 80 11.82 -10.87 -0.62
N VAL A 81 11.53 -10.15 -1.73
CA VAL A 81 10.22 -9.53 -1.94
C VAL A 81 9.23 -10.57 -2.45
N GLU A 82 8.16 -10.82 -1.70
CA GLU A 82 7.07 -11.72 -2.12
C GLU A 82 6.01 -10.98 -2.94
N TYR A 83 5.68 -9.76 -2.53
CA TYR A 83 4.68 -8.94 -3.21
C TYR A 83 5.13 -7.49 -3.27
N SER A 84 5.01 -6.89 -4.45
CA SER A 84 5.11 -5.46 -4.65
C SER A 84 3.90 -4.97 -5.43
N GLY A 85 3.29 -3.91 -4.96
CA GLY A 85 2.12 -3.31 -5.60
C GLY A 85 1.99 -1.84 -5.28
N SER A 86 1.19 -1.14 -6.07
CA SER A 86 0.95 0.29 -5.90
C SER A 86 -0.53 0.57 -5.70
N MET A 87 -0.86 1.27 -4.63
CA MET A 87 -2.20 1.72 -4.32
C MET A 87 -2.39 3.16 -4.81
N PHE A 88 -3.50 3.43 -5.49
CA PHE A 88 -3.83 4.77 -5.97
C PHE A 88 -4.36 5.64 -4.83
N LEU A 89 -3.71 6.78 -4.58
CA LEU A 89 -4.09 7.72 -3.52
C LEU A 89 -4.95 8.90 -3.99
N GLY A 90 -5.09 9.06 -5.30
CA GLY A 90 -5.85 10.17 -5.88
C GLY A 90 -5.09 10.93 -6.95
N ARG A 91 -5.72 11.96 -7.47
CA ARG A 91 -5.15 12.88 -8.45
C ARG A 91 -5.01 14.26 -7.83
N SER A 92 -3.86 14.87 -7.96
CA SER A 92 -3.66 16.28 -7.63
C SER A 92 -3.39 17.07 -8.90
N SER A 93 -4.03 18.24 -9.06
CA SER A 93 -3.66 19.20 -10.09
C SER A 93 -2.45 20.00 -9.59
N VAL A 94 -1.34 19.88 -10.28
CA VAL A 94 -0.17 20.73 -10.04
C VAL A 94 -0.19 21.85 -11.08
N LEU A 95 -0.33 23.09 -10.61
CA LEU A 95 -0.07 24.26 -11.43
C LEU A 95 1.45 24.41 -11.49
N GLU A 96 2.06 23.96 -12.58
CA GLU A 96 3.47 24.23 -12.85
C GLU A 96 3.63 25.73 -13.13
N SER A 97 4.01 26.48 -12.10
CA SER A 97 4.53 27.83 -12.28
C SER A 97 5.89 27.69 -12.98
N ARG A 98 5.91 27.91 -14.29
CA ARG A 98 7.20 28.11 -14.99
C ARG A 98 7.87 29.35 -14.37
N ARG A 99 8.85 29.09 -13.51
CA ARG A 99 9.87 30.10 -13.21
C ARG A 99 10.83 30.13 -14.39
N ASP A 100 11.19 31.37 -14.73
CA ASP A 100 12.33 31.74 -15.54
C ASP A 100 12.06 32.00 -17.03
N GLY A 101 11.81 33.28 -17.28
CA GLY A 101 12.24 33.98 -18.48
C GLY A 101 12.93 35.29 -18.06
N PRO A 102 14.01 35.70 -18.74
CA PRO A 102 14.75 36.92 -18.38
C PRO A 102 13.85 38.15 -18.46
N GLY A 103 13.95 38.99 -17.44
CA GLY A 103 13.14 40.19 -17.29
C GLY A 103 13.35 41.20 -18.39
N GLY A 104 12.28 41.45 -19.15
CA GLY A 104 12.21 42.54 -20.12
C GLY A 104 10.87 43.26 -19.95
N ILE A 105 10.86 44.54 -20.23
CA ILE A 105 9.74 45.48 -20.00
C ILE A 105 8.43 45.10 -20.74
N PHE A 106 8.49 44.19 -21.72
CA PHE A 106 7.33 43.62 -22.44
C PHE A 106 6.69 42.40 -21.75
N SER A 107 7.14 42.02 -20.53
CA SER A 107 6.77 40.77 -19.90
C SER A 107 5.33 40.71 -19.36
N ASN A 108 4.67 41.85 -19.09
CA ASN A 108 3.39 41.86 -18.39
C ASN A 108 2.20 41.48 -19.27
N VAL A 109 2.21 41.85 -20.54
CA VAL A 109 1.14 41.50 -21.49
C VAL A 109 1.23 40.04 -21.91
N TRP A 110 2.47 39.55 -22.11
CA TRP A 110 2.70 38.13 -22.42
C TRP A 110 2.38 37.22 -21.23
N ARG A 111 2.70 37.65 -19.99
CA ARG A 111 2.32 36.91 -18.77
C ARG A 111 0.81 36.75 -18.65
N TRP A 112 0.03 37.77 -18.99
CA TRP A 112 -1.44 37.70 -18.95
C TRP A 112 -2.00 36.75 -20.00
N LEU A 113 -1.49 36.77 -21.24
CA LEU A 113 -1.91 35.87 -22.31
C LEU A 113 -1.47 34.40 -22.07
N VAL A 114 -0.31 34.14 -21.50
CA VAL A 114 0.18 32.80 -21.20
C VAL A 114 -0.53 32.18 -20.00
N SER A 115 -0.97 33.01 -19.06
CA SER A 115 -1.71 32.56 -17.87
C SER A 115 -3.06 31.91 -18.19
N ILE A 116 -3.65 32.24 -19.35
CA ILE A 116 -4.93 31.66 -19.80
C ILE A 116 -4.78 30.26 -20.41
N SER A 117 -3.56 29.85 -20.76
CA SER A 117 -3.30 28.58 -21.48
C SER A 117 -2.63 27.49 -20.66
N VAL A 118 -2.33 27.70 -19.38
CA VAL A 118 -1.72 26.69 -18.53
C VAL A 118 -2.77 25.65 -18.14
N LYS A 119 -2.84 24.55 -18.89
CA LYS A 119 -3.63 23.39 -18.47
C LYS A 119 -2.99 22.77 -17.23
N PRO A 120 -3.75 22.59 -16.14
CA PRO A 120 -3.21 21.94 -14.96
C PRO A 120 -2.79 20.51 -15.32
N ARG A 121 -1.54 20.17 -15.00
CA ARG A 121 -1.05 18.79 -15.14
C ARG A 121 -1.63 17.97 -14.02
N VAL A 122 -2.44 16.99 -14.35
CA VAL A 122 -2.98 16.04 -13.39
C VAL A 122 -1.89 15.01 -13.07
N VAL A 123 -1.42 15.00 -11.83
CA VAL A 123 -0.46 14.01 -11.34
C VAL A 123 -1.20 12.99 -10.49
N SER A 124 -1.11 11.73 -10.88
CA SER A 124 -1.64 10.62 -10.08
C SER A 124 -0.64 10.28 -8.98
N LYS A 125 -1.10 10.22 -7.75
CA LYS A 125 -0.29 9.80 -6.59
C LYS A 125 -0.53 8.33 -6.32
N TYR A 126 0.57 7.59 -6.11
CA TYR A 126 0.55 6.19 -5.74
C TYR A 126 1.34 5.99 -4.46
N ARG A 127 0.92 5.03 -3.64
CA ARG A 127 1.67 4.51 -2.50
C ARG A 127 2.17 3.13 -2.87
N GLU A 128 3.46 2.93 -2.83
CA GLU A 128 4.06 1.61 -3.02
C GLU A 128 3.95 0.80 -1.74
N LEU A 129 3.57 -0.45 -1.90
CA LEU A 129 3.40 -1.42 -0.81
C LEU A 129 4.25 -2.64 -1.13
N THR A 130 5.09 -3.03 -0.20
CA THR A 130 5.98 -4.16 -0.35
C THR A 130 5.78 -5.14 0.80
N LEU A 131 5.51 -6.40 0.47
CA LEU A 131 5.47 -7.51 1.41
C LEU A 131 6.65 -8.42 1.13
N TYR A 132 7.42 -8.71 2.15
CA TYR A 132 8.55 -9.63 2.07
C TYR A 132 8.11 -11.06 2.38
N LYS A 133 8.92 -12.03 1.96
CA LYS A 133 8.62 -13.45 2.12
C LYS A 133 8.50 -13.88 3.58
N GLY A 134 9.32 -13.35 4.46
CA GLY A 134 9.33 -13.76 5.86
C GLY A 134 9.84 -12.69 6.82
N GLY A 135 10.01 -13.10 8.08
CA GLY A 135 10.49 -12.22 9.14
C GLY A 135 9.39 -11.37 9.79
N TYR A 136 8.15 -11.84 9.74
CA TYR A 136 7.02 -11.17 10.37
C TYR A 136 6.61 -11.82 11.69
N SER A 137 6.03 -11.01 12.58
CA SER A 137 5.50 -11.46 13.85
C SER A 137 4.32 -12.40 13.65
N CYS A 138 4.42 -13.59 14.18
CA CYS A 138 3.34 -14.58 14.14
C CYS A 138 2.31 -14.28 15.24
N PRO A 139 1.01 -14.27 14.94
CA PRO A 139 -0.03 -14.02 15.93
C PRO A 139 -0.07 -15.08 17.04
N LYS A 140 0.24 -16.34 16.72
CA LYS A 140 0.17 -17.47 17.62
C LYS A 140 1.38 -17.58 18.56
N CYS A 141 2.58 -17.57 18.03
CA CYS A 141 3.80 -17.77 18.82
C CYS A 141 4.57 -16.48 19.15
N LYS A 142 4.14 -15.33 18.61
CA LYS A 142 4.73 -14.00 18.84
C LYS A 142 6.19 -13.87 18.41
N THR A 143 6.72 -14.81 17.63
CA THR A 143 8.08 -14.76 17.08
C THR A 143 8.06 -14.27 15.64
N PHE A 144 9.19 -13.77 15.14
CA PHE A 144 9.35 -13.29 13.76
C PHE A 144 9.57 -14.43 12.75
N SER A 145 8.72 -15.44 12.80
CA SER A 145 8.79 -16.65 11.98
C SER A 145 7.65 -16.81 10.99
N LEU A 146 6.75 -15.80 10.91
CA LEU A 146 5.67 -15.79 9.92
C LEU A 146 6.23 -15.45 8.54
N SER A 147 5.84 -16.22 7.55
CA SER A 147 6.17 -16.04 6.13
C SER A 147 4.92 -15.98 5.29
N PHE A 148 5.00 -15.25 4.18
CA PHE A 148 3.95 -15.14 3.18
C PHE A 148 4.43 -15.79 1.88
N ALA A 149 3.57 -16.58 1.26
CA ALA A 149 3.83 -17.19 -0.03
C ALA A 149 2.62 -16.99 -0.96
N THR A 150 2.85 -16.44 -2.14
CA THR A 150 1.82 -16.28 -3.17
C THR A 150 1.44 -17.63 -3.74
N THR A 151 0.15 -17.94 -3.75
CA THR A 151 -0.38 -19.25 -4.19
C THR A 151 -1.14 -19.15 -5.51
N ALA A 152 -1.78 -18.01 -5.80
CA ALA A 152 -2.53 -17.83 -7.03
C ALA A 152 -2.62 -16.34 -7.41
N PHE A 153 -2.86 -16.11 -8.70
CA PHE A 153 -3.14 -14.77 -9.27
C PHE A 153 -4.58 -14.74 -9.76
N PHE A 154 -5.24 -13.61 -9.62
CA PHE A 154 -6.58 -13.38 -10.17
C PHE A 154 -6.73 -11.92 -10.64
N ASP A 155 -7.59 -11.73 -11.65
CA ASP A 155 -7.95 -10.41 -12.22
C ASP A 155 -9.34 -9.95 -11.79
#